data_b0f6ffc575a1fa74baf26dccbee71839
#
_entry.id   b0f6ffc575a1fa74baf26dccbee71839
#
_cell.length_a   1.000
_cell.length_b   1.000
_cell.length_c   1.000
_cell.angle_alpha   90.00
_cell.angle_beta   90.00
_cell.angle_gamma   90.00
#
_symmetry.space_group_name_H-M   'P 1'
#
loop_
_entity.id
_entity.type
_entity.pdbx_description
1 polymer ?
#
loop_
_entity_poly.entity_id
_entity_poly.type
_entity_poly.pdbx_seq_one_letter_code
_entity_poly.pdbx_strand_id
1 'polypeptide(L)'
;MKKLIFLAVVAICLSACDNDKGKGHHHVTAAYMDSLRNDLLNTDIAFSKLSEDKGRNAAFVEYAADNATLLRPFSAPLTGRDTIKAMLSTHPDSTYKLTWTPISSDVAKSGEIGFTYGTYSLDIKNVGHEEGTYATVWHKDSTKTWKFILDTGNEGLSSTEKKTDAKIDAKKK
;
A
#
# COMPACT_ATOMS: atom_id res chain seq x y z
N MET A 1 30.17 29.73 -83.29
CA MET A 1 30.43 30.06 -81.85
C MET A 1 29.24 29.53 -81.05
N LYS A 2 29.38 28.30 -80.51
CA LYS A 2 28.30 27.66 -79.72
C LYS A 2 28.64 27.84 -78.25
N LYS A 3 27.81 28.55 -77.49
CA LYS A 3 27.94 28.71 -76.05
C LYS A 3 27.24 27.51 -75.37
N LEU A 4 28.03 26.70 -74.70
CA LEU A 4 27.51 25.67 -73.83
C LEU A 4 27.10 26.29 -72.50
N ILE A 5 25.82 26.18 -72.16
CA ILE A 5 25.28 26.55 -70.83
C ILE A 5 25.33 25.31 -69.94
N PHE A 6 26.17 25.36 -68.93
CA PHE A 6 26.22 24.31 -67.86
C PHE A 6 25.12 24.56 -66.85
N LEU A 7 24.13 23.73 -66.82
CA LEU A 7 23.05 23.74 -65.80
C LEU A 7 23.54 22.97 -64.57
N ALA A 8 23.91 23.74 -63.53
CA ALA A 8 24.23 23.14 -62.22
C ALA A 8 22.95 22.77 -61.49
N VAL A 9 22.67 21.48 -61.36
CA VAL A 9 21.57 20.98 -60.53
C VAL A 9 22.07 20.98 -59.09
N VAL A 10 21.61 21.90 -58.26
CA VAL A 10 21.83 21.88 -56.82
C VAL A 10 20.81 20.95 -56.20
N ALA A 11 21.25 19.78 -55.79
CA ALA A 11 20.47 18.84 -54.98
C ALA A 11 20.42 19.37 -53.54
N ILE A 12 19.30 19.98 -53.17
CA ILE A 12 19.02 20.34 -51.78
C ILE A 12 18.58 19.07 -51.07
N CYS A 13 19.51 18.45 -50.28
CA CYS A 13 19.20 17.44 -49.32
C CYS A 13 18.42 18.10 -48.16
N LEU A 14 17.11 17.99 -48.19
CA LEU A 14 16.27 18.27 -47.02
C LEU A 14 16.54 17.16 -45.99
N SER A 15 17.48 17.40 -45.08
CA SER A 15 17.60 16.63 -43.83
C SER A 15 16.38 17.02 -42.99
N ALA A 16 15.31 16.22 -43.07
CA ALA A 16 14.26 16.25 -42.11
C ALA A 16 14.88 15.75 -40.77
N CYS A 17 15.32 16.68 -39.95
CA CYS A 17 15.53 16.40 -38.55
C CYS A 17 14.14 16.13 -37.95
N ASP A 18 13.77 14.87 -37.84
CA ASP A 18 12.72 14.45 -36.96
C ASP A 18 13.12 14.86 -35.55
N ASN A 19 12.65 16.02 -35.15
CA ASN A 19 12.73 16.52 -33.78
C ASN A 19 11.62 15.86 -33.01
N ASP A 20 11.62 14.50 -32.98
CA ASP A 20 10.86 13.73 -32.03
C ASP A 20 11.46 14.03 -30.64
N LYS A 21 10.97 15.12 -30.04
CA LYS A 21 11.10 15.32 -28.61
C LYS A 21 10.31 14.19 -27.96
N GLY A 22 10.90 13.00 -27.99
CA GLY A 22 10.41 11.83 -27.30
C GLY A 22 10.08 12.24 -25.88
N LYS A 23 8.80 12.24 -25.56
CA LYS A 23 8.34 12.17 -24.16
C LYS A 23 9.17 11.05 -23.56
N GLY A 24 10.13 11.42 -22.72
CA GLY A 24 11.00 10.47 -22.07
C GLY A 24 10.14 9.42 -21.38
N HIS A 25 9.98 8.29 -22.01
CA HIS A 25 9.53 7.08 -21.33
C HIS A 25 10.62 6.78 -20.32
N HIS A 26 10.45 7.28 -19.08
CA HIS A 26 11.26 6.83 -17.97
C HIS A 26 11.15 5.32 -17.95
N HIS A 27 12.21 4.65 -18.40
CA HIS A 27 12.28 3.21 -18.40
C HIS A 27 12.31 2.78 -16.92
N VAL A 28 11.15 2.39 -16.41
CA VAL A 28 10.99 1.94 -15.02
C VAL A 28 11.84 0.67 -14.88
N THR A 29 12.97 0.77 -14.20
CA THR A 29 13.87 -0.37 -13.99
C THR A 29 13.36 -1.27 -12.87
N ALA A 30 13.73 -2.55 -12.89
CA ALA A 30 13.43 -3.48 -11.79
C ALA A 30 13.92 -2.94 -10.45
N ALA A 31 15.16 -2.43 -10.39
CA ALA A 31 15.74 -1.86 -9.18
C ALA A 31 14.94 -0.66 -8.64
N TYR A 32 14.40 0.19 -9.52
CA TYR A 32 13.53 1.28 -9.10
C TYR A 32 12.21 0.76 -8.50
N MET A 33 11.59 -0.24 -9.11
CA MET A 33 10.37 -0.86 -8.58
C MET A 33 10.63 -1.55 -7.23
N ASP A 34 11.76 -2.22 -7.07
CA ASP A 34 12.14 -2.85 -5.80
C ASP A 34 12.37 -1.79 -4.70
N SER A 35 12.95 -0.65 -5.05
CA SER A 35 13.09 0.48 -4.13
C SER A 35 11.71 1.01 -3.67
N LEU A 36 10.75 1.15 -4.58
CA LEU A 36 9.40 1.59 -4.25
C LEU A 36 8.65 0.60 -3.35
N ARG A 37 8.79 -0.72 -3.63
CA ARG A 37 8.20 -1.76 -2.78
C ARG A 37 8.78 -1.74 -1.38
N ASN A 38 10.10 -1.63 -1.26
CA ASN A 38 10.78 -1.56 0.02
C ASN A 38 10.40 -0.29 0.80
N ASP A 39 10.26 0.86 0.14
CA ASP A 39 9.80 2.11 0.74
C ASP A 39 8.39 1.94 1.33
N LEU A 40 7.47 1.36 0.57
CA LEU A 40 6.11 1.09 1.04
C LEU A 40 6.08 0.06 2.18
N LEU A 41 6.83 -1.03 2.05
CA LEU A 41 6.92 -2.07 3.09
C LEU A 41 7.43 -1.48 4.42
N ASN A 42 8.48 -0.65 4.36
CA ASN A 42 9.03 0.03 5.53
C ASN A 42 8.04 1.04 6.14
N THR A 43 7.22 1.68 5.31
CA THR A 43 6.13 2.55 5.79
C THR A 43 5.11 1.77 6.62
N ASP A 44 4.71 0.60 6.16
CA ASP A 44 3.76 -0.25 6.87
C ASP A 44 4.35 -0.81 8.18
N ILE A 45 5.63 -1.19 8.17
CA ILE A 45 6.37 -1.57 9.39
C ILE A 45 6.37 -0.40 10.39
N ALA A 46 6.64 0.82 9.93
CA ALA A 46 6.64 2.01 10.77
C ALA A 46 5.24 2.32 11.32
N PHE A 47 4.19 2.08 10.55
CA PHE A 47 2.81 2.22 10.98
C PHE A 47 2.47 1.21 12.11
N SER A 48 2.83 -0.08 11.96
CA SER A 48 2.70 -1.08 13.02
C SER A 48 3.47 -0.69 14.28
N LYS A 49 4.71 -0.23 14.10
CA LYS A 49 5.55 0.22 15.23
C LYS A 49 4.94 1.41 15.97
N LEU A 50 4.36 2.38 15.25
CA LEU A 50 3.65 3.50 15.87
C LEU A 50 2.42 3.03 16.66
N SER A 51 1.69 2.02 16.16
CA SER A 51 0.57 1.40 16.86
C SER A 51 1.03 0.73 18.17
N GLU A 52 2.17 0.07 18.15
CA GLU A 52 2.76 -0.54 19.35
C GLU A 52 3.19 0.53 20.38
N ASP A 53 3.86 1.61 19.92
CA ASP A 53 4.50 2.60 20.78
C ASP A 53 3.52 3.65 21.34
N LYS A 54 2.53 4.07 20.54
CA LYS A 54 1.64 5.19 20.87
C LYS A 54 0.16 4.82 20.84
N GLY A 55 -0.15 3.56 20.53
CA GLY A 55 -1.51 3.07 20.44
C GLY A 55 -2.07 3.11 19.01
N ARG A 56 -3.01 2.21 18.77
CA ARG A 56 -3.71 2.04 17.51
C ARG A 56 -4.36 3.34 17.02
N ASN A 57 -5.02 4.09 17.91
CA ASN A 57 -5.76 5.29 17.54
C ASN A 57 -4.83 6.37 16.97
N ALA A 58 -3.70 6.61 17.62
CA ALA A 58 -2.69 7.55 17.15
C ALA A 58 -2.11 7.14 15.80
N ALA A 59 -1.78 5.86 15.65
CA ALA A 59 -1.19 5.33 14.43
C ALA A 59 -2.14 5.45 13.23
N PHE A 60 -3.39 5.02 13.37
CA PHE A 60 -4.36 5.08 12.28
C PHE A 60 -4.68 6.53 11.85
N VAL A 61 -4.77 7.47 12.79
CA VAL A 61 -4.98 8.89 12.46
C VAL A 61 -3.78 9.47 11.72
N GLU A 62 -2.55 9.11 12.13
CA GLU A 62 -1.33 9.58 11.48
C GLU A 62 -1.20 9.10 10.04
N TYR A 63 -1.49 7.82 9.79
CA TYR A 63 -1.28 7.22 8.47
C TYR A 63 -2.49 7.30 7.53
N ALA A 64 -3.69 7.69 8.01
CA ALA A 64 -4.86 7.84 7.16
C ALA A 64 -4.73 9.03 6.19
N ALA A 65 -5.10 8.84 4.93
CA ALA A 65 -5.43 9.94 4.04
C ALA A 65 -6.72 10.64 4.50
N ASP A 66 -6.96 11.89 4.07
CA ASP A 66 -8.18 12.62 4.45
C ASP A 66 -9.47 11.88 4.05
N ASN A 67 -9.42 11.17 2.91
CA ASN A 67 -10.52 10.38 2.37
C ASN A 67 -10.37 8.87 2.61
N ALA A 68 -9.53 8.44 3.55
CA ALA A 68 -9.31 7.04 3.86
C ALA A 68 -10.61 6.31 4.20
N THR A 69 -10.68 5.05 3.84
CA THR A 69 -11.78 4.14 4.19
C THR A 69 -11.27 3.00 5.03
N LEU A 70 -11.91 2.75 6.16
CA LEU A 70 -11.66 1.61 7.02
C LEU A 70 -12.83 0.63 6.90
N LEU A 71 -12.53 -0.61 6.50
CA LEU A 71 -13.50 -1.70 6.45
C LEU A 71 -13.34 -2.58 7.70
N ARG A 72 -14.44 -2.89 8.35
CA ARG A 72 -14.47 -3.70 9.58
C ARG A 72 -15.60 -4.73 9.53
N PRO A 73 -15.46 -5.88 10.19
CA PRO A 73 -16.54 -6.84 10.33
C PRO A 73 -17.80 -6.18 10.92
N PHE A 74 -18.94 -6.57 10.41
CA PHE A 74 -20.28 -6.16 10.91
C PHE A 74 -20.52 -4.64 10.92
N SER A 75 -19.80 -3.86 10.12
CA SER A 75 -19.91 -2.41 10.04
C SER A 75 -20.02 -1.93 8.59
N ALA A 76 -20.73 -0.84 8.37
CA ALA A 76 -20.63 -0.11 7.12
C ALA A 76 -19.21 0.48 6.95
N PRO A 77 -18.74 0.73 5.72
CA PRO A 77 -17.46 1.40 5.50
C PRO A 77 -17.38 2.73 6.24
N LEU A 78 -16.28 2.96 6.94
CA LEU A 78 -15.99 4.22 7.64
C LEU A 78 -15.09 5.07 6.76
N THR A 79 -15.64 6.09 6.13
CA THR A 79 -14.91 6.95 5.20
C THR A 79 -14.61 8.32 5.80
N GLY A 80 -13.39 8.79 5.63
CA GLY A 80 -12.85 10.04 6.14
C GLY A 80 -12.04 9.87 7.42
N ARG A 81 -10.85 10.52 7.48
CA ARG A 81 -9.94 10.46 8.63
C ARG A 81 -10.64 10.86 9.94
N ASP A 82 -11.46 11.90 9.92
CA ASP A 82 -12.17 12.36 11.11
C ASP A 82 -13.23 11.36 11.57
N THR A 83 -13.92 10.70 10.65
CA THR A 83 -14.86 9.62 10.96
C THR A 83 -14.14 8.43 11.60
N ILE A 84 -13.00 8.03 11.03
CA ILE A 84 -12.14 6.98 11.57
C ILE A 84 -11.67 7.36 12.98
N LYS A 85 -11.14 8.58 13.16
CA LYS A 85 -10.71 9.10 14.45
C LYS A 85 -11.83 9.09 15.49
N ALA A 86 -13.01 9.58 15.15
CA ALA A 86 -14.15 9.58 16.03
C ALA A 86 -14.54 8.18 16.49
N MET A 87 -14.61 7.22 15.55
CA MET A 87 -14.91 5.83 15.86
C MET A 87 -13.84 5.19 16.75
N LEU A 88 -12.55 5.35 16.41
CA LEU A 88 -11.45 4.80 17.20
C LEU A 88 -11.42 5.36 18.63
N SER A 89 -11.76 6.64 18.81
CA SER A 89 -11.79 7.30 20.12
C SER A 89 -12.86 6.74 21.08
N THR A 90 -13.84 6.01 20.56
CA THR A 90 -14.83 5.31 21.42
C THR A 90 -14.22 4.13 22.18
N HIS A 91 -13.03 3.70 21.77
CA HIS A 91 -12.31 2.56 22.35
C HIS A 91 -10.87 2.99 22.67
N PRO A 92 -10.55 3.25 23.96
CA PRO A 92 -9.24 3.76 24.34
C PRO A 92 -8.12 2.73 24.08
N ASP A 93 -6.95 3.21 23.68
CA ASP A 93 -5.77 2.37 23.37
C ASP A 93 -5.31 1.51 24.56
N SER A 94 -5.65 1.91 25.80
CA SER A 94 -5.39 1.09 27.00
C SER A 94 -6.13 -0.26 27.00
N THR A 95 -7.10 -0.43 26.13
CA THR A 95 -7.91 -1.66 25.99
C THR A 95 -7.44 -2.55 24.85
N TYR A 96 -6.70 -1.99 23.87
CA TYR A 96 -6.30 -2.68 22.64
C TYR A 96 -4.80 -2.57 22.42
N LYS A 97 -4.15 -3.70 22.18
CA LYS A 97 -2.79 -3.71 21.62
C LYS A 97 -2.87 -4.37 20.25
N LEU A 98 -2.76 -3.58 19.19
CA LEU A 98 -2.77 -4.02 17.81
C LEU A 98 -1.38 -3.85 17.21
N THR A 99 -0.84 -4.93 16.70
CA THR A 99 0.41 -4.94 15.93
C THR A 99 0.24 -5.80 14.69
N TRP A 100 1.08 -5.59 13.68
CA TRP A 100 1.05 -6.42 12.47
C TRP A 100 2.43 -6.55 11.86
N THR A 101 2.57 -7.59 11.04
CA THR A 101 3.79 -7.88 10.30
C THR A 101 3.45 -7.95 8.82
N PRO A 102 3.89 -6.98 8.01
CA PRO A 102 3.71 -7.05 6.57
C PRO A 102 4.55 -8.20 5.98
N ILE A 103 3.91 -8.95 5.07
CA ILE A 103 4.54 -10.06 4.35
C ILE A 103 5.05 -9.59 2.99
N SER A 104 4.29 -8.70 2.32
CA SER A 104 4.61 -8.25 0.97
C SER A 104 4.01 -6.89 0.67
N SER A 105 4.60 -6.23 -0.30
CA SER A 105 4.11 -4.99 -0.90
C SER A 105 4.20 -5.06 -2.42
N ASP A 106 3.33 -4.35 -3.12
CA ASP A 106 3.53 -4.03 -4.53
C ASP A 106 3.09 -2.61 -4.82
N VAL A 107 3.68 -2.01 -5.86
CA VAL A 107 3.48 -0.60 -6.21
C VAL A 107 3.24 -0.49 -7.70
N ALA A 108 2.29 0.34 -8.12
CA ALA A 108 2.07 0.64 -9.52
C ALA A 108 3.31 1.31 -10.15
N LYS A 109 3.52 1.12 -11.45
CA LYS A 109 4.67 1.71 -12.19
C LYS A 109 4.76 3.23 -12.07
N SER A 110 3.64 3.91 -11.81
CA SER A 110 3.60 5.35 -11.53
C SER A 110 4.27 5.73 -10.21
N GLY A 111 4.43 4.78 -9.28
CA GLY A 111 5.06 4.97 -7.98
C GLY A 111 4.20 5.66 -6.93
N GLU A 112 2.93 5.93 -7.22
CA GLU A 112 2.05 6.74 -6.36
C GLU A 112 0.95 5.94 -5.64
N ILE A 113 0.66 4.71 -6.10
CA ILE A 113 -0.32 3.82 -5.48
C ILE A 113 0.28 2.44 -5.30
N GLY A 114 -0.02 1.78 -4.19
CA GLY A 114 0.43 0.42 -3.89
C GLY A 114 -0.42 -0.23 -2.82
N PHE A 115 -0.07 -1.45 -2.46
CA PHE A 115 -0.71 -2.18 -1.38
C PHE A 115 0.32 -2.96 -0.56
N THR A 116 -0.03 -3.22 0.68
CA THR A 116 0.64 -4.18 1.56
C THR A 116 -0.37 -5.20 2.05
N TYR A 117 0.11 -6.37 2.45
CA TYR A 117 -0.67 -7.34 3.18
C TYR A 117 0.21 -8.12 4.14
N GLY A 118 -0.40 -8.68 5.16
CA GLY A 118 0.31 -9.46 6.16
C GLY A 118 -0.63 -10.09 7.19
N THR A 119 -0.07 -10.34 8.37
CA THR A 119 -0.80 -10.85 9.51
C THR A 119 -0.83 -9.82 10.63
N TYR A 120 -1.88 -9.81 11.42
CA TYR A 120 -1.99 -8.98 12.61
C TYR A 120 -2.20 -9.81 13.86
N SER A 121 -1.88 -9.19 14.99
CA SER A 121 -2.10 -9.68 16.35
C SER A 121 -2.81 -8.60 17.13
N LEU A 122 -3.93 -8.92 17.75
CA LEU A 122 -4.77 -8.03 18.54
C LEU A 122 -5.02 -8.62 19.91
N ASP A 123 -4.50 -7.97 20.94
CA ASP A 123 -4.85 -8.25 22.34
C ASP A 123 -5.94 -7.28 22.79
N ILE A 124 -7.05 -7.81 23.31
CA ILE A 124 -8.15 -7.04 23.86
C ILE A 124 -8.21 -7.34 25.35
N LYS A 125 -7.98 -6.32 26.18
CA LYS A 125 -7.93 -6.45 27.62
C LYS A 125 -9.23 -7.05 28.18
N ASN A 126 -9.11 -8.11 28.97
CA ASN A 126 -10.21 -8.87 29.58
C ASN A 126 -11.14 -9.60 28.58
N VAL A 127 -10.79 -9.64 27.30
CA VAL A 127 -11.57 -10.33 26.25
C VAL A 127 -10.78 -11.49 25.66
N GLY A 128 -9.55 -11.25 25.21
CA GLY A 128 -8.69 -12.28 24.65
C GLY A 128 -7.75 -11.79 23.58
N HIS A 129 -7.17 -12.77 22.89
CA HIS A 129 -6.22 -12.59 21.79
C HIS A 129 -6.84 -13.05 20.49
N GLU A 130 -6.59 -12.31 19.43
CA GLU A 130 -7.04 -12.57 18.06
C GLU A 130 -5.88 -12.42 17.09
N GLU A 131 -5.82 -13.28 16.10
CA GLU A 131 -4.91 -13.19 14.97
C GLU A 131 -5.69 -13.24 13.66
N GLY A 132 -5.18 -12.54 12.66
CA GLY A 132 -5.82 -12.50 11.36
C GLY A 132 -4.89 -12.03 10.26
N THR A 133 -5.47 -11.81 9.09
CA THR A 133 -4.79 -11.23 7.93
C THR A 133 -5.31 -9.83 7.67
N TYR A 134 -4.49 -8.98 7.06
CA TYR A 134 -4.90 -7.65 6.67
C TYR A 134 -4.42 -7.31 5.25
N ALA A 135 -5.04 -6.32 4.66
CA ALA A 135 -4.59 -5.67 3.45
C ALA A 135 -4.84 -4.17 3.54
N THR A 136 -3.84 -3.40 3.16
CA THR A 136 -3.88 -1.93 3.16
C THR A 136 -3.51 -1.41 1.79
N VAL A 137 -4.34 -0.51 1.23
CA VAL A 137 -4.06 0.21 -0.02
C VAL A 137 -3.55 1.60 0.34
N TRP A 138 -2.44 1.97 -0.30
CA TRP A 138 -1.68 3.19 -0.03
C TRP A 138 -1.67 4.11 -1.24
N HIS A 139 -1.64 5.40 -0.97
CA HIS A 139 -1.43 6.44 -1.97
C HIS A 139 -0.43 7.46 -1.45
N LYS A 140 0.47 7.97 -2.31
CA LYS A 140 1.36 9.08 -1.95
C LYS A 140 0.58 10.39 -2.04
N ASP A 141 0.59 11.15 -0.95
CA ASP A 141 0.01 12.49 -0.92
C ASP A 141 0.85 13.51 -1.72
N SER A 142 0.44 14.77 -1.68
CA SER A 142 1.15 15.86 -2.39
C SER A 142 2.58 16.08 -1.87
N THR A 143 2.90 15.64 -0.65
CA THR A 143 4.24 15.71 -0.06
C THR A 143 5.08 14.47 -0.36
N LYS A 144 4.57 13.52 -1.15
CA LYS A 144 5.18 12.22 -1.47
C LYS A 144 5.25 11.26 -0.28
N THR A 145 4.42 11.49 0.73
CA THR A 145 4.30 10.61 1.90
C THR A 145 3.19 9.58 1.67
N TRP A 146 3.46 8.31 2.01
CA TRP A 146 2.47 7.26 1.94
C TRP A 146 1.39 7.46 3.01
N LYS A 147 0.13 7.48 2.58
CA LYS A 147 -1.05 7.47 3.44
C LYS A 147 -1.97 6.34 2.98
N PHE A 148 -2.57 5.60 3.90
CA PHE A 148 -3.55 4.60 3.49
C PHE A 148 -4.85 5.26 3.03
N ILE A 149 -5.41 4.71 1.96
CA ILE A 149 -6.72 5.11 1.40
C ILE A 149 -7.79 4.04 1.66
N LEU A 150 -7.38 2.80 1.92
CA LEU A 150 -8.26 1.71 2.34
C LEU A 150 -7.48 0.77 3.24
N ASP A 151 -8.11 0.33 4.33
CA ASP A 151 -7.57 -0.66 5.24
C ASP A 151 -8.65 -1.66 5.66
N THR A 152 -8.28 -2.94 5.75
CA THR A 152 -9.18 -4.03 6.15
C THR A 152 -8.42 -5.17 6.81
N GLY A 153 -9.08 -5.85 7.75
CA GLY A 153 -8.59 -7.07 8.38
C GLY A 153 -9.64 -8.17 8.35
N ASN A 154 -9.16 -9.41 8.32
CA ASN A 154 -9.98 -10.62 8.41
C ASN A 154 -9.49 -11.44 9.60
N GLU A 155 -10.42 -11.81 10.49
CA GLU A 155 -10.16 -12.67 11.64
C GLU A 155 -9.93 -14.13 11.21
N GLY A 156 -9.24 -14.91 12.05
CA GLY A 156 -9.36 -16.35 12.00
C GLY A 156 -8.15 -17.19 11.66
N LEU A 157 -6.90 -16.70 11.83
CA LEU A 157 -5.72 -17.54 11.70
C LEU A 157 -5.62 -18.63 12.80
N SER A 158 -6.07 -18.31 14.01
CA SER A 158 -5.98 -19.22 15.17
C SER A 158 -7.07 -20.30 15.25
N SER A 159 -8.15 -20.20 14.47
CA SER A 159 -9.28 -21.12 14.57
C SER A 159 -9.13 -22.41 13.75
N THR A 160 -8.22 -22.45 12.78
CA THR A 160 -8.09 -23.58 11.85
C THR A 160 -7.25 -24.72 12.44
N GLU A 161 -6.22 -24.42 13.22
CA GLU A 161 -5.36 -25.45 13.85
C GLU A 161 -6.08 -26.17 14.99
N LYS A 162 -6.81 -25.46 15.85
CA LYS A 162 -7.54 -26.08 16.97
C LYS A 162 -8.65 -27.06 16.54
N LYS A 163 -9.28 -26.85 15.38
CA LYS A 163 -10.30 -27.77 14.84
C LYS A 163 -9.72 -29.04 14.25
N THR A 164 -8.47 -29.00 13.78
CA THR A 164 -7.81 -30.16 13.18
C THR A 164 -7.34 -31.14 14.29
N ASP A 165 -6.78 -30.62 15.36
CA ASP A 165 -6.30 -31.40 16.48
C ASP A 165 -7.45 -32.06 17.28
N ALA A 166 -8.54 -31.33 17.50
CA ALA A 166 -9.72 -31.87 18.16
C ALA A 166 -10.42 -33.01 17.37
N LYS A 167 -10.35 -32.98 16.02
CA LYS A 167 -10.88 -34.06 15.17
C LYS A 167 -9.99 -35.28 15.10
N ILE A 168 -8.68 -35.10 15.26
CA ILE A 168 -7.71 -36.22 15.25
C ILE A 168 -7.82 -37.01 16.54
N ASP A 169 -7.96 -36.34 17.68
CA ASP A 169 -8.10 -37.02 18.99
C ASP A 169 -9.46 -37.71 19.16
N ALA A 170 -10.53 -37.20 18.58
CA ALA A 170 -11.85 -37.84 18.62
C ALA A 170 -11.97 -39.11 17.75
N LYS A 171 -11.03 -39.34 16.81
CA LYS A 171 -10.97 -40.57 15.99
C LYS A 171 -10.05 -41.65 16.57
N LYS A 172 -9.32 -41.36 17.65
CA LYS A 172 -8.43 -42.33 18.33
C LYS A 172 -9.01 -42.94 19.58
N LYS A 173 -10.26 -42.65 19.93
CA LYS A 173 -11.04 -43.31 20.99
C LYS A 173 -12.14 -44.15 20.35
#